data_ecd66f075381c274779cf4dc1e272524
#
_entry.id   ecd66f075381c274779cf4dc1e272524
#
_cell.length_a   1.000
_cell.length_b   1.000
_cell.length_c   1.000
_cell.angle_alpha   90.00
_cell.angle_beta   90.00
_cell.angle_gamma   90.00
#
_symmetry.space_group_name_H-M   'P 1'
#
loop_
_entity.id
_entity.type
_entity.pdbx_description
1 polymer ?
#
loop_
_entity_poly.entity_id
_entity_poly.type
_entity_poly.pdbx_seq_one_letter_code
_entity_poly.pdbx_strand_id
1 'polypeptide(L)'
;METLGLTDIIGPVMVGPSSSHTAGALRIAYMARKLAGSLPRRVEFHLLGSFAHTLTGHGTDKALVAGMLGFSPDDLRIRNSFAHAREAGLHFEFTPLPDSDDYEHPNTIDMVIDGADGVRMCVRGESVGGGAAVIRKIDGVDVYITGENHSIVVQQIDEPGVLAHIATCLSEHGVNIATARMYREQRGDVAYTVLETDQSISEDAREAIIANPLIRGCRVIPAATVAGEAPAPVDADVQARALEDLRALDFGTGSALLELCRARKASISEVFFRREQAVQESRGFADGTQAYLLRVLRVMKDAAFGPLDEPANSMGGLLGGEAQRMAKLRRHARNVCGEPISSAAAYAMAVLETNASMGRIVAAPTAGSAGVIPGVLLSLQATKGFTDDELVRALGCAAAVGYLITRNATVAGAEGGCQAEIGSAAAMAAAATVELEGGTPEQCLDAAGNALTNMMGLVCDPVAGLVEVPCQKRNASGAATALVSAQISLANVGNLVGFDQTVEAMYKVGRSLPFELRESALGGLAATPDACAWCESHMCGK
;
A
#
# COMPACT_ATOMS: atom_id res chain seq x y z
N MET A 1 12.33 11.47 9.84
CA MET A 1 11.95 10.38 8.92
C MET A 1 10.89 9.58 9.64
N GLU A 2 9.77 9.41 9.01
CA GLU A 2 8.68 8.57 9.52
C GLU A 2 9.14 7.11 9.65
N THR A 3 8.78 6.47 10.74
CA THR A 3 9.21 5.10 11.02
C THR A 3 8.28 4.15 10.26
N LEU A 4 8.78 3.56 9.16
CA LEU A 4 8.05 2.51 8.44
C LEU A 4 7.75 1.34 9.38
N GLY A 5 6.51 0.88 9.37
CA GLY A 5 6.02 -0.26 10.13
C GLY A 5 5.62 -1.44 9.23
N LEU A 6 5.21 -2.53 9.86
CA LEU A 6 4.77 -3.75 9.17
C LEU A 6 3.67 -3.50 8.13
N THR A 7 2.70 -2.65 8.44
CA THR A 7 1.54 -2.35 7.58
C THR A 7 1.91 -1.59 6.31
N ASP A 8 3.07 -0.93 6.29
CA ASP A 8 3.59 -0.22 5.12
C ASP A 8 4.32 -1.16 4.15
N ILE A 9 4.61 -2.40 4.59
CA ILE A 9 5.41 -3.38 3.86
C ILE A 9 4.57 -4.58 3.44
N ILE A 10 3.78 -5.14 4.36
CA ILE A 10 2.79 -6.19 4.11
C ILE A 10 1.42 -5.60 4.42
N GLY A 11 0.91 -4.84 3.48
CA GLY A 11 -0.33 -4.08 3.57
C GLY A 11 -0.39 -3.02 2.47
N PRO A 12 -1.53 -2.32 2.40
CA PRO A 12 -2.76 -2.61 3.13
C PRO A 12 -3.48 -3.88 2.68
N VAL A 13 -4.38 -4.39 3.52
CA VAL A 13 -5.46 -5.25 3.04
C VAL A 13 -6.39 -4.36 2.24
N MET A 14 -6.64 -4.69 0.97
CA MET A 14 -7.34 -3.79 0.07
C MET A 14 -8.15 -4.53 -1.00
N VAL A 15 -9.05 -3.81 -1.64
CA VAL A 15 -9.79 -4.24 -2.81
C VAL A 15 -9.27 -3.50 -4.04
N GLY A 16 -8.96 -4.26 -5.10
CA GLY A 16 -8.62 -3.72 -6.41
C GLY A 16 -7.13 -3.76 -6.75
N PRO A 17 -6.81 -3.48 -8.04
CA PRO A 17 -5.56 -3.94 -8.65
C PRO A 17 -4.34 -3.08 -8.35
N SER A 18 -4.49 -1.87 -7.81
CA SER A 18 -3.36 -0.96 -7.64
C SER A 18 -3.33 -0.32 -6.26
N SER A 19 -2.18 -0.39 -5.57
CA SER A 19 -2.02 0.29 -4.28
C SER A 19 -2.14 1.81 -4.45
N SER A 20 -1.54 2.40 -5.49
CA SER A 20 -1.58 3.85 -5.74
C SER A 20 -2.89 4.31 -6.36
N HIS A 21 -3.38 3.61 -7.41
CA HIS A 21 -4.55 4.03 -8.18
C HIS A 21 -5.88 3.59 -7.58
N THR A 22 -5.91 2.58 -6.72
CA THR A 22 -7.14 2.16 -6.05
C THR A 22 -7.11 2.55 -4.58
N ALA A 23 -6.23 1.99 -3.74
CA ALA A 23 -6.23 2.28 -2.31
C ALA A 23 -5.84 3.75 -2.01
N GLY A 24 -4.82 4.29 -2.71
CA GLY A 24 -4.42 5.69 -2.57
C GLY A 24 -5.49 6.67 -3.01
N ALA A 25 -6.14 6.43 -4.16
CA ALA A 25 -7.26 7.24 -4.65
C ALA A 25 -8.46 7.23 -3.68
N LEU A 26 -8.82 6.04 -3.16
CA LEU A 26 -9.86 5.92 -2.14
C LEU A 26 -9.51 6.74 -0.89
N ARG A 27 -8.26 6.66 -0.43
CA ARG A 27 -7.80 7.38 0.75
C ARG A 27 -7.83 8.89 0.57
N ILE A 28 -7.46 9.41 -0.61
CA ILE A 28 -7.60 10.83 -0.95
C ILE A 28 -9.07 11.26 -0.82
N ALA A 29 -9.98 10.54 -1.48
CA ALA A 29 -11.41 10.85 -1.45
C ALA A 29 -12.01 10.71 -0.03
N TYR A 30 -11.57 9.73 0.75
CA TYR A 30 -11.97 9.57 2.15
C TYR A 30 -11.55 10.77 3.00
N MET A 31 -10.29 11.24 2.88
CA MET A 31 -9.81 12.43 3.59
C MET A 31 -10.57 13.68 3.16
N ALA A 32 -10.80 13.86 1.86
CA ALA A 32 -11.57 14.97 1.33
C ALA A 32 -13.02 14.99 1.86
N ARG A 33 -13.67 13.82 1.97
CA ARG A 33 -14.98 13.69 2.63
C ARG A 33 -14.93 14.11 4.10
N LYS A 34 -13.88 13.73 4.83
CA LYS A 34 -13.71 14.14 6.23
C LYS A 34 -13.54 15.65 6.37
N LEU A 35 -12.82 16.28 5.45
CA LEU A 35 -12.69 17.73 5.36
C LEU A 35 -14.05 18.41 5.06
N ALA A 36 -14.87 17.83 4.18
CA ALA A 36 -16.23 18.32 3.91
C ALA A 36 -17.21 18.12 5.09
N GLY A 37 -16.89 17.25 6.03
CA GLY A 37 -17.65 17.04 7.29
C GLY A 37 -18.88 16.16 7.20
N SER A 38 -19.43 15.93 6.00
CA SER A 38 -20.62 15.09 5.78
C SER A 38 -20.55 14.41 4.41
N LEU A 39 -21.52 13.54 4.10
CA LEU A 39 -21.69 13.03 2.75
C LEU A 39 -22.04 14.20 1.80
N PRO A 40 -21.22 14.48 0.77
CA PRO A 40 -21.54 15.54 -0.18
C PRO A 40 -22.75 15.19 -1.04
N ARG A 41 -23.42 16.23 -1.59
CA ARG A 41 -24.49 16.05 -2.59
C ARG A 41 -23.92 15.77 -3.97
N ARG A 42 -22.80 16.43 -4.29
CA ARG A 42 -22.12 16.30 -5.58
C ARG A 42 -20.61 16.38 -5.40
N VAL A 43 -19.90 15.66 -6.24
CA VAL A 43 -18.44 15.76 -6.38
C VAL A 43 -18.06 15.69 -7.85
N GLU A 44 -17.17 16.60 -8.25
CA GLU A 44 -16.51 16.58 -9.56
C GLU A 44 -15.06 16.18 -9.35
N PHE A 45 -14.64 15.09 -10.02
CA PHE A 45 -13.29 14.57 -9.97
C PHE A 45 -12.54 15.01 -11.23
N HIS A 46 -11.57 15.90 -11.10
CA HIS A 46 -10.69 16.36 -12.16
C HIS A 46 -9.37 15.61 -12.04
N LEU A 47 -9.14 14.65 -12.93
CA LEU A 47 -8.00 13.74 -12.87
C LEU A 47 -6.85 14.27 -13.72
N LEU A 48 -5.64 14.17 -13.18
CA LEU A 48 -4.40 14.64 -13.81
C LEU A 48 -3.41 13.48 -13.97
N GLY A 49 -2.53 13.58 -14.94
CA GLY A 49 -1.46 12.65 -15.20
C GLY A 49 -1.92 11.19 -15.29
N SER A 50 -1.28 10.29 -14.55
CA SER A 50 -1.57 8.86 -14.60
C SER A 50 -3.01 8.51 -14.16
N PHE A 51 -3.62 9.26 -13.26
CA PHE A 51 -5.03 9.06 -12.88
C PHE A 51 -5.98 9.33 -14.06
N ALA A 52 -5.66 10.30 -14.93
CA ALA A 52 -6.45 10.58 -16.12
C ALA A 52 -6.35 9.44 -17.15
N HIS A 53 -5.14 8.90 -17.33
CA HIS A 53 -4.87 7.88 -18.35
C HIS A 53 -5.36 6.48 -17.95
N THR A 54 -5.43 6.17 -16.66
CA THR A 54 -5.71 4.81 -16.16
C THR A 54 -7.01 4.68 -15.37
N LEU A 55 -7.89 5.67 -15.45
CA LEU A 55 -9.09 5.85 -14.62
C LEU A 55 -9.90 4.57 -14.40
N THR A 56 -10.32 3.91 -15.48
CA THR A 56 -11.16 2.70 -15.41
C THR A 56 -10.34 1.42 -15.27
N GLY A 57 -9.13 1.40 -15.84
CA GLY A 57 -8.27 0.22 -15.88
C GLY A 57 -7.80 -0.23 -14.49
N HIS A 58 -7.56 0.73 -13.59
CA HIS A 58 -7.16 0.46 -12.20
C HIS A 58 -8.32 0.58 -11.20
N GLY A 59 -9.56 0.81 -11.65
CA GLY A 59 -10.71 1.00 -10.76
C GLY A 59 -10.62 2.27 -9.91
N THR A 60 -9.84 3.27 -10.35
CA THR A 60 -9.69 4.56 -9.68
C THR A 60 -11.03 5.27 -9.52
N ASP A 61 -11.87 5.21 -10.54
CA ASP A 61 -13.24 5.72 -10.55
C ASP A 61 -14.08 5.16 -9.41
N LYS A 62 -14.09 3.84 -9.26
CA LYS A 62 -14.81 3.15 -8.19
C LYS A 62 -14.23 3.46 -6.81
N ALA A 63 -12.91 3.55 -6.71
CA ALA A 63 -12.20 3.85 -5.47
C ALA A 63 -12.50 5.27 -4.97
N LEU A 64 -12.48 6.27 -5.86
CA LEU A 64 -12.81 7.66 -5.52
C LEU A 64 -14.24 7.79 -4.99
N VAL A 65 -15.21 7.19 -5.67
CA VAL A 65 -16.60 7.18 -5.22
C VAL A 65 -16.76 6.44 -3.90
N ALA A 66 -16.07 5.31 -3.72
CA ALA A 66 -16.08 4.56 -2.46
C ALA A 66 -15.50 5.36 -1.29
N GLY A 67 -14.41 6.11 -1.51
CA GLY A 67 -13.84 7.02 -0.52
C GLY A 67 -14.82 8.13 -0.11
N MET A 68 -15.55 8.70 -1.08
CA MET A 68 -16.62 9.66 -0.81
C MET A 68 -17.79 9.05 -0.05
N LEU A 69 -18.08 7.76 -0.21
CA LEU A 69 -19.05 7.03 0.61
C LEU A 69 -18.52 6.68 2.00
N GLY A 70 -17.22 6.81 2.24
CA GLY A 70 -16.56 6.50 3.52
C GLY A 70 -16.24 5.03 3.70
N PHE A 71 -16.10 4.26 2.62
CA PHE A 71 -15.70 2.87 2.68
C PHE A 71 -14.22 2.75 3.04
N SER A 72 -13.86 1.68 3.76
CA SER A 72 -12.46 1.33 4.00
C SER A 72 -11.82 0.69 2.77
N PRO A 73 -10.48 0.71 2.64
CA PRO A 73 -9.79 0.13 1.49
C PRO A 73 -10.07 -1.36 1.26
N ASP A 74 -10.45 -2.11 2.29
CA ASP A 74 -10.74 -3.55 2.24
C ASP A 74 -12.24 -3.89 2.09
N ASP A 75 -13.08 -2.88 1.87
CA ASP A 75 -14.53 -3.07 1.74
C ASP A 75 -14.90 -3.59 0.35
N LEU A 76 -15.48 -4.78 0.28
CA LEU A 76 -15.90 -5.40 -0.99
C LEU A 76 -16.98 -4.60 -1.75
N ARG A 77 -17.68 -3.66 -1.11
CA ARG A 77 -18.64 -2.77 -1.76
C ARG A 77 -17.99 -1.80 -2.74
N ILE A 78 -16.67 -1.60 -2.67
CA ILE A 78 -15.89 -0.74 -3.59
C ILE A 78 -16.19 -1.10 -5.05
N ARG A 79 -16.24 -2.39 -5.39
CA ARG A 79 -16.52 -2.84 -6.76
C ARG A 79 -17.88 -2.36 -7.30
N ASN A 80 -18.85 -2.08 -6.42
CA ASN A 80 -20.20 -1.64 -6.74
C ASN A 80 -20.48 -0.21 -6.22
N SER A 81 -19.43 0.59 -5.97
CA SER A 81 -19.55 1.92 -5.35
C SER A 81 -20.52 2.87 -6.08
N PHE A 82 -20.60 2.77 -7.40
CA PHE A 82 -21.53 3.58 -8.18
C PHE A 82 -23.03 3.29 -7.87
N ALA A 83 -23.36 2.03 -7.60
CA ALA A 83 -24.71 1.67 -7.17
C ALA A 83 -24.99 2.26 -5.78
N HIS A 84 -24.07 2.07 -4.85
CA HIS A 84 -24.19 2.62 -3.49
C HIS A 84 -24.20 4.14 -3.47
N ALA A 85 -23.48 4.83 -4.37
CA ALA A 85 -23.54 6.28 -4.50
C ALA A 85 -24.93 6.75 -4.92
N ARG A 86 -25.54 6.09 -5.91
CA ARG A 86 -26.91 6.39 -6.35
C ARG A 86 -27.94 6.17 -5.24
N GLU A 87 -27.82 5.08 -4.49
CA GLU A 87 -28.66 4.78 -3.32
C GLU A 87 -28.50 5.84 -2.22
N ALA A 88 -27.29 6.34 -2.00
CA ALA A 88 -26.97 7.39 -1.03
C ALA A 88 -27.29 8.81 -1.50
N GLY A 89 -27.71 9.01 -2.76
CA GLY A 89 -27.99 10.32 -3.34
C GLY A 89 -26.76 11.16 -3.66
N LEU A 90 -25.57 10.54 -3.79
CA LEU A 90 -24.34 11.20 -4.20
C LEU A 90 -24.27 11.29 -5.72
N HIS A 91 -24.24 12.51 -6.26
CA HIS A 91 -23.93 12.76 -7.67
C HIS A 91 -22.44 12.91 -7.87
N PHE A 92 -21.89 12.29 -8.91
CA PHE A 92 -20.46 12.37 -9.22
C PHE A 92 -20.20 12.43 -10.71
N GLU A 93 -19.13 13.12 -11.08
CA GLU A 93 -18.64 13.25 -12.45
C GLU A 93 -17.13 13.10 -12.49
N PHE A 94 -16.60 12.54 -13.59
CA PHE A 94 -15.18 12.41 -13.82
C PHE A 94 -14.78 13.22 -15.05
N THR A 95 -13.75 14.04 -14.92
CA THR A 95 -13.19 14.85 -15.99
C THR A 95 -11.68 14.61 -16.08
N PRO A 96 -11.22 13.70 -16.96
CA PRO A 96 -9.80 13.61 -17.27
C PRO A 96 -9.31 14.92 -17.88
N LEU A 97 -8.26 15.49 -17.31
CA LEU A 97 -7.64 16.72 -17.81
C LEU A 97 -6.41 16.37 -18.67
N PRO A 98 -6.08 17.21 -19.68
CA PRO A 98 -4.85 17.05 -20.45
C PRO A 98 -3.62 17.25 -19.54
N ASP A 99 -2.50 16.63 -19.93
CA ASP A 99 -1.24 16.81 -19.24
C ASP A 99 -0.82 18.29 -19.22
N SER A 100 -0.36 18.75 -18.09
CA SER A 100 0.08 20.13 -17.86
C SER A 100 1.23 20.14 -16.86
N ASP A 101 1.91 21.28 -16.71
CA ASP A 101 2.96 21.48 -15.70
C ASP A 101 2.40 21.92 -14.33
N ASP A 102 1.06 21.90 -14.16
CA ASP A 102 0.39 22.41 -12.94
C ASP A 102 0.37 21.42 -11.76
N TYR A 103 1.00 20.25 -11.91
CA TYR A 103 1.09 19.24 -10.85
C TYR A 103 2.50 18.62 -10.78
N GLU A 104 2.94 18.36 -9.55
CA GLU A 104 4.27 17.78 -9.31
C GLU A 104 4.27 16.25 -9.32
N HIS A 105 3.11 15.63 -9.02
CA HIS A 105 2.99 14.18 -8.90
C HIS A 105 2.02 13.61 -9.95
N PRO A 106 2.38 12.51 -10.66
CA PRO A 106 1.55 11.96 -11.74
C PRO A 106 0.19 11.41 -11.27
N ASN A 107 0.04 11.07 -9.99
CA ASN A 107 -1.21 10.56 -9.41
C ASN A 107 -1.92 11.67 -8.64
N THR A 108 -2.25 12.77 -9.32
CA THR A 108 -2.91 13.95 -8.75
C THR A 108 -4.38 14.02 -9.15
N ILE A 109 -5.22 14.48 -8.23
CA ILE A 109 -6.64 14.73 -8.45
C ILE A 109 -7.09 16.01 -7.77
N ASP A 110 -7.88 16.83 -8.48
CA ASP A 110 -8.66 17.92 -7.90
C ASP A 110 -10.11 17.48 -7.74
N MET A 111 -10.66 17.72 -6.57
CA MET A 111 -12.04 17.40 -6.24
C MET A 111 -12.80 18.68 -5.91
N VAL A 112 -13.90 18.93 -6.61
CA VAL A 112 -14.83 20.00 -6.27
C VAL A 112 -16.03 19.35 -5.58
N ILE A 113 -16.23 19.68 -4.30
CA ILE A 113 -17.17 19.01 -3.40
C ILE A 113 -18.26 20.00 -3.01
N ASP A 114 -19.51 19.69 -3.34
CA ASP A 114 -20.67 20.43 -2.89
C ASP A 114 -21.28 19.72 -1.65
N GLY A 115 -21.08 20.30 -0.47
CA GLY A 115 -21.54 19.74 0.80
C GLY A 115 -23.07 19.73 0.94
N ALA A 116 -23.57 18.91 1.85
CA ALA A 116 -24.99 18.88 2.18
C ALA A 116 -25.49 20.19 2.83
N ASP A 117 -24.57 20.91 3.47
CA ASP A 117 -24.77 22.24 4.08
C ASP A 117 -24.75 23.40 3.05
N GLY A 118 -24.48 23.11 1.77
CA GLY A 118 -24.36 24.09 0.70
C GLY A 118 -22.98 24.75 0.60
N VAL A 119 -22.00 24.32 1.39
CA VAL A 119 -20.63 24.80 1.30
C VAL A 119 -19.93 24.06 0.16
N ARG A 120 -19.25 24.83 -0.71
CA ARG A 120 -18.40 24.30 -1.79
C ARG A 120 -16.95 24.33 -1.34
N MET A 121 -16.22 23.24 -1.56
CA MET A 121 -14.81 23.07 -1.21
C MET A 121 -14.04 22.49 -2.38
N CYS A 122 -12.83 22.98 -2.61
CA CYS A 122 -11.89 22.43 -3.59
C CYS A 122 -10.72 21.77 -2.86
N VAL A 123 -10.45 20.49 -3.17
CA VAL A 123 -9.38 19.72 -2.53
C VAL A 123 -8.48 19.10 -3.59
N ARG A 124 -7.17 19.35 -3.52
CA ARG A 124 -6.15 18.62 -4.31
C ARG A 124 -5.51 17.54 -3.47
N GLY A 125 -5.48 16.32 -3.99
CA GLY A 125 -4.84 15.19 -3.37
C GLY A 125 -3.87 14.47 -4.31
N GLU A 126 -2.86 13.83 -3.72
CA GLU A 126 -1.87 13.02 -4.42
C GLU A 126 -1.77 11.64 -3.79
N SER A 127 -1.66 10.59 -4.62
CA SER A 127 -1.31 9.25 -4.16
C SER A 127 0.17 9.00 -4.35
N VAL A 128 0.91 8.94 -3.24
CA VAL A 128 2.38 8.90 -3.23
C VAL A 128 2.97 7.48 -3.23
N GLY A 129 2.15 6.46 -3.50
CA GLY A 129 2.58 5.06 -3.58
C GLY A 129 2.20 4.24 -2.34
N GLY A 130 2.22 2.90 -2.44
CA GLY A 130 1.91 1.99 -1.31
C GLY A 130 0.51 2.13 -0.70
N GLY A 131 -0.40 2.86 -1.34
CA GLY A 131 -1.70 3.22 -0.76
C GLY A 131 -1.66 4.48 0.12
N ALA A 132 -0.50 5.12 0.26
CA ALA A 132 -0.37 6.40 0.95
C ALA A 132 -0.93 7.55 0.10
N ALA A 133 -1.48 8.55 0.77
CA ALA A 133 -2.11 9.71 0.15
C ALA A 133 -1.78 10.99 0.90
N VAL A 134 -1.74 12.11 0.18
CA VAL A 134 -1.48 13.44 0.75
C VAL A 134 -2.49 14.43 0.20
N ILE A 135 -3.11 15.24 1.04
CA ILE A 135 -3.84 16.42 0.61
C ILE A 135 -2.84 17.57 0.48
N ARG A 136 -2.82 18.20 -0.70
CA ARG A 136 -1.88 19.27 -1.07
C ARG A 136 -2.49 20.65 -1.06
N LYS A 137 -3.79 20.78 -1.40
CA LYS A 137 -4.49 22.07 -1.39
C LYS A 137 -5.90 21.95 -0.84
N ILE A 138 -6.33 22.99 -0.15
CA ILE A 138 -7.73 23.20 0.25
C ILE A 138 -8.10 24.62 -0.14
N ASP A 139 -9.09 24.80 -1.00
CA ASP A 139 -9.59 26.10 -1.50
C ASP A 139 -8.46 27.02 -2.02
N GLY A 140 -7.48 26.44 -2.72
CA GLY A 140 -6.32 27.17 -3.27
C GLY A 140 -5.14 27.31 -2.31
N VAL A 141 -5.33 27.13 -1.01
CA VAL A 141 -4.25 27.21 -0.01
C VAL A 141 -3.45 25.91 0.02
N ASP A 142 -2.13 25.99 -0.14
CA ASP A 142 -1.24 24.85 -0.02
C ASP A 142 -1.25 24.32 1.42
N VAL A 143 -1.41 22.99 1.56
CA VAL A 143 -1.38 22.29 2.84
C VAL A 143 -0.60 20.98 2.69
N TYR A 144 -0.31 20.31 3.78
CA TYR A 144 0.30 18.98 3.78
C TYR A 144 -0.37 18.11 4.85
N ILE A 145 -1.23 17.16 4.42
CA ILE A 145 -2.00 16.30 5.33
C ILE A 145 -1.89 14.87 4.82
N THR A 146 -1.25 13.98 5.58
CA THR A 146 -1.04 12.57 5.20
C THR A 146 -2.16 11.63 5.69
N GLY A 147 -2.87 12.04 6.74
CA GLY A 147 -3.87 11.19 7.40
C GLY A 147 -3.26 9.95 8.10
N GLU A 148 -1.96 9.91 8.33
CA GLU A 148 -1.28 8.84 9.06
C GLU A 148 -1.47 8.97 10.56
N ASN A 149 -1.49 10.21 11.06
CA ASN A 149 -1.82 10.54 12.43
C ASN A 149 -3.24 11.12 12.52
N HIS A 150 -3.81 11.12 13.72
CA HIS A 150 -5.01 11.92 13.97
C HIS A 150 -4.69 13.37 13.63
N SER A 151 -5.50 13.97 12.77
CA SER A 151 -5.25 15.35 12.34
C SER A 151 -6.48 16.20 12.60
N ILE A 152 -6.25 17.42 13.04
CA ILE A 152 -7.27 18.46 13.09
C ILE A 152 -6.92 19.55 12.10
N VAL A 153 -7.89 19.93 11.30
CA VAL A 153 -7.76 21.02 10.31
C VAL A 153 -8.71 22.13 10.74
N VAL A 154 -8.17 23.24 11.14
CA VAL A 154 -8.91 24.42 11.59
C VAL A 154 -8.81 25.51 10.54
N GLN A 155 -9.96 25.89 9.97
CA GLN A 155 -10.09 27.06 9.11
C GLN A 155 -10.39 28.29 9.98
N GLN A 156 -9.57 29.31 9.89
CA GLN A 156 -9.62 30.46 10.79
C GLN A 156 -9.28 31.77 10.08
N ILE A 157 -9.58 32.90 10.73
CA ILE A 157 -9.00 34.20 10.36
C ILE A 157 -7.58 34.28 10.94
N ASP A 158 -6.61 34.77 10.14
CA ASP A 158 -5.21 34.92 10.55
C ASP A 158 -5.03 36.11 11.50
N GLU A 159 -5.45 35.90 12.76
CA GLU A 159 -5.37 36.91 13.83
C GLU A 159 -4.57 36.39 15.03
N PRO A 160 -3.89 37.27 15.77
CA PRO A 160 -3.17 36.88 16.98
C PRO A 160 -4.07 36.21 18.03
N GLY A 161 -3.55 35.14 18.64
CA GLY A 161 -4.22 34.41 19.72
C GLY A 161 -5.04 33.21 19.26
N VAL A 162 -5.39 33.06 17.99
CA VAL A 162 -6.20 31.92 17.51
C VAL A 162 -5.44 30.60 17.67
N LEU A 163 -4.17 30.54 17.28
CA LEU A 163 -3.35 29.34 17.48
C LEU A 163 -3.19 28.98 18.95
N ALA A 164 -3.01 29.99 19.82
CA ALA A 164 -2.92 29.78 21.26
C ALA A 164 -4.23 29.18 21.82
N HIS A 165 -5.39 29.70 21.38
CA HIS A 165 -6.69 29.13 21.75
C HIS A 165 -6.81 27.66 21.35
N ILE A 166 -6.48 27.30 20.10
CA ILE A 166 -6.54 25.91 19.62
C ILE A 166 -5.66 24.99 20.48
N ALA A 167 -4.40 25.40 20.71
CA ALA A 167 -3.46 24.60 21.52
C ALA A 167 -3.91 24.45 22.97
N THR A 168 -4.50 25.49 23.57
CA THR A 168 -5.05 25.44 24.93
C THR A 168 -6.22 24.46 25.01
N CYS A 169 -7.18 24.52 24.09
CA CYS A 169 -8.31 23.58 24.06
C CYS A 169 -7.84 22.14 23.95
N LEU A 170 -6.86 21.83 23.08
CA LEU A 170 -6.31 20.48 22.95
C LEU A 170 -5.63 20.02 24.25
N SER A 171 -4.81 20.88 24.86
CA SER A 171 -4.12 20.58 26.11
C SER A 171 -5.10 20.32 27.27
N GLU A 172 -6.16 21.12 27.40
CA GLU A 172 -7.20 20.93 28.42
C GLU A 172 -7.97 19.60 28.27
N HIS A 173 -8.02 19.04 27.05
CA HIS A 173 -8.63 17.75 26.78
C HIS A 173 -7.60 16.60 26.72
N GLY A 174 -6.36 16.82 27.19
CA GLY A 174 -5.33 15.78 27.26
C GLY A 174 -4.79 15.32 25.90
N VAL A 175 -4.91 16.15 24.86
CA VAL A 175 -4.43 15.84 23.51
C VAL A 175 -3.04 16.44 23.30
N ASN A 176 -2.05 15.60 23.05
CA ASN A 176 -0.69 16.03 22.73
C ASN A 176 -0.57 16.34 21.22
N ILE A 177 0.08 17.47 20.91
CA ILE A 177 0.33 17.92 19.54
C ILE A 177 1.70 17.38 19.11
N ALA A 178 1.71 16.48 18.11
CA ALA A 178 2.94 15.94 17.51
C ALA A 178 3.55 16.91 16.48
N THR A 179 2.72 17.47 15.59
CA THR A 179 3.14 18.50 14.64
C THR A 179 2.12 19.63 14.56
N ALA A 180 2.59 20.83 14.25
CA ALA A 180 1.75 22.00 14.03
C ALA A 180 2.24 22.77 12.80
N ARG A 181 1.34 22.99 11.84
CA ARG A 181 1.62 23.78 10.63
C ARG A 181 0.48 24.75 10.39
N MET A 182 0.82 25.98 10.04
CA MET A 182 -0.15 27.00 9.65
C MET A 182 0.13 27.47 8.24
N TYR A 183 -0.90 27.48 7.43
CA TYR A 183 -0.85 27.84 6.02
C TYR A 183 -1.78 29.03 5.76
N ARG A 184 -1.31 30.01 4.99
CA ARG A 184 -2.08 31.18 4.58
C ARG A 184 -1.61 31.68 3.23
N GLU A 185 -2.52 32.23 2.44
CA GLU A 185 -2.14 32.96 1.23
C GLU A 185 -1.74 34.41 1.56
N GLN A 186 -2.56 35.08 2.37
CA GLN A 186 -2.35 36.49 2.73
C GLN A 186 -2.52 36.69 4.23
N ARG A 187 -1.77 37.67 4.76
CA ARG A 187 -1.87 38.07 6.17
C ARG A 187 -3.23 38.68 6.48
N GLY A 188 -3.88 38.23 7.56
CA GLY A 188 -5.16 38.73 8.01
C GLY A 188 -6.38 38.15 7.28
N ASP A 189 -6.17 37.22 6.34
CA ASP A 189 -7.22 36.53 5.62
C ASP A 189 -7.43 35.11 6.19
N VAL A 190 -8.02 34.22 5.41
CA VAL A 190 -8.22 32.83 5.81
C VAL A 190 -6.88 32.11 5.96
N ALA A 191 -6.73 31.38 7.07
CA ALA A 191 -5.63 30.48 7.30
C ALA A 191 -6.14 29.10 7.68
N TYR A 192 -5.34 28.08 7.38
CA TYR A 192 -5.55 26.71 7.81
C TYR A 192 -4.46 26.32 8.82
N THR A 193 -4.87 25.96 10.03
CA THR A 193 -3.98 25.33 11.01
C THR A 193 -4.21 23.82 10.96
N VAL A 194 -3.17 23.08 10.63
CA VAL A 194 -3.14 21.61 10.61
C VAL A 194 -2.30 21.15 11.79
N LEU A 195 -2.92 20.43 12.71
CA LEU A 195 -2.24 19.83 13.86
C LEU A 195 -2.37 18.31 13.75
N GLU A 196 -1.25 17.61 13.84
CA GLU A 196 -1.25 16.16 14.01
C GLU A 196 -1.11 15.86 15.50
N THR A 197 -1.85 14.87 15.99
CA THR A 197 -1.97 14.57 17.41
C THR A 197 -1.74 13.09 17.66
N ASP A 198 -1.20 12.77 18.86
CA ASP A 198 -0.97 11.39 19.27
C ASP A 198 -2.28 10.68 19.66
N GLN A 199 -3.26 11.45 20.17
CA GLN A 199 -4.56 10.93 20.61
C GLN A 199 -5.66 11.35 19.63
N SER A 200 -6.76 10.57 19.65
CA SER A 200 -7.99 10.97 18.95
C SER A 200 -8.60 12.23 19.58
N ILE A 201 -9.14 13.10 18.75
CA ILE A 201 -9.74 14.36 19.18
C ILE A 201 -11.22 14.13 19.46
N SER A 202 -11.64 14.40 20.69
CA SER A 202 -13.03 14.26 21.12
C SER A 202 -13.92 15.36 20.52
N GLU A 203 -15.24 15.11 20.49
CA GLU A 203 -16.20 16.12 20.05
C GLU A 203 -16.20 17.34 20.98
N ASP A 204 -16.05 17.14 22.31
CA ASP A 204 -15.96 18.23 23.28
C ASP A 204 -14.76 19.14 23.00
N ALA A 205 -13.59 18.56 22.66
CA ALA A 205 -12.42 19.35 22.27
C ALA A 205 -12.65 20.13 20.97
N ARG A 206 -13.33 19.52 19.99
CA ARG A 206 -13.70 20.18 18.75
C ARG A 206 -14.67 21.34 18.97
N GLU A 207 -15.70 21.15 19.80
CA GLU A 207 -16.66 22.19 20.16
C GLU A 207 -15.98 23.36 20.92
N ALA A 208 -15.09 23.06 21.85
CA ALA A 208 -14.30 24.09 22.55
C ALA A 208 -13.48 24.96 21.57
N ILE A 209 -12.87 24.33 20.57
CA ILE A 209 -12.12 25.05 19.53
C ILE A 209 -13.05 25.98 18.73
N ILE A 210 -14.20 25.46 18.25
CA ILE A 210 -15.15 26.21 17.43
C ILE A 210 -15.80 27.38 18.19
N ALA A 211 -15.82 27.35 19.51
CA ALA A 211 -16.37 28.44 20.33
C ALA A 211 -15.70 29.80 20.08
N ASN A 212 -14.52 29.84 19.52
CA ASN A 212 -13.85 31.09 19.13
C ASN A 212 -14.45 31.65 17.83
N PRO A 213 -14.98 32.88 17.80
CA PRO A 213 -15.66 33.47 16.63
C PRO A 213 -14.75 33.69 15.40
N LEU A 214 -13.44 33.66 15.59
CA LEU A 214 -12.48 33.75 14.48
C LEU A 214 -12.26 32.41 13.78
N ILE A 215 -12.79 31.30 14.34
CA ILE A 215 -12.70 29.99 13.72
C ILE A 215 -13.96 29.76 12.88
N ARG A 216 -13.74 29.52 11.58
CA ARG A 216 -14.79 29.30 10.59
C ARG A 216 -15.18 27.84 10.45
N GLY A 217 -14.23 26.92 10.77
CA GLY A 217 -14.46 25.48 10.68
C GLY A 217 -13.36 24.71 11.40
N CYS A 218 -13.75 23.54 11.90
CA CYS A 218 -12.84 22.61 12.55
C CYS A 218 -13.22 21.19 12.11
N ARG A 219 -12.29 20.48 11.48
CA ARG A 219 -12.49 19.14 10.94
C ARG A 219 -11.45 18.19 11.51
N VAL A 220 -11.90 17.00 11.89
CA VAL A 220 -11.05 15.93 12.39
C VAL A 220 -10.92 14.87 11.31
N ILE A 221 -9.68 14.53 10.96
CA ILE A 221 -9.33 13.41 10.11
C ILE A 221 -8.74 12.36 11.04
N PRO A 222 -9.44 11.25 11.31
CA PRO A 222 -8.87 10.17 12.12
C PRO A 222 -7.68 9.56 11.39
N ALA A 223 -6.68 9.14 12.16
CA ALA A 223 -5.59 8.35 11.61
C ALA A 223 -6.15 7.19 10.79
N ALA A 224 -5.51 6.86 9.68
CA ALA A 224 -5.87 5.71 8.89
C ALA A 224 -5.52 4.45 9.70
N THR A 225 -6.41 4.06 10.61
CA THR A 225 -6.31 2.77 11.27
C THR A 225 -6.57 1.68 10.23
N VAL A 226 -5.64 0.74 10.13
CA VAL A 226 -5.92 -0.53 9.45
C VAL A 226 -7.17 -1.10 10.12
N ALA A 227 -8.22 -1.37 9.36
CA ALA A 227 -9.48 -1.89 9.89
C ALA A 227 -9.24 -3.14 10.75
N GLY A 228 -9.40 -3.01 12.02
CA GLY A 228 -9.15 -3.96 13.10
C GLY A 228 -9.35 -3.20 14.40
N GLU A 229 -9.61 -3.87 15.49
CA GLU A 229 -9.65 -3.23 16.80
C GLU A 229 -8.35 -2.46 17.01
N ALA A 230 -8.46 -1.18 17.31
CA ALA A 230 -7.29 -0.38 17.67
C ALA A 230 -6.58 -1.07 18.86
N PRO A 231 -5.26 -1.28 18.78
CA PRO A 231 -4.54 -1.87 19.92
C PRO A 231 -4.82 -1.10 21.21
N ALA A 232 -4.88 -1.82 22.33
CA ALA A 232 -5.12 -1.18 23.61
C ALA A 232 -4.01 -0.15 23.91
N PRO A 233 -4.35 1.00 24.49
CA PRO A 233 -3.33 1.98 24.86
C PRO A 233 -2.40 1.43 25.96
N VAL A 234 -1.11 1.80 25.89
CA VAL A 234 -0.09 1.49 26.89
C VAL A 234 0.23 2.75 27.73
N ASP A 235 0.76 2.55 28.94
CA ASP A 235 1.15 3.65 29.81
C ASP A 235 2.44 4.37 29.32
N ALA A 236 2.70 5.56 29.88
CA ALA A 236 3.83 6.40 29.50
C ALA A 236 5.20 5.75 29.79
N ASP A 237 5.31 4.90 30.81
CA ASP A 237 6.57 4.23 31.14
C ASP A 237 6.90 3.12 30.15
N VAL A 238 5.88 2.41 29.65
CA VAL A 238 6.02 1.44 28.54
C VAL A 238 6.43 2.16 27.28
N GLN A 239 5.76 3.25 26.95
CA GLN A 239 6.06 4.05 25.76
C GLN A 239 7.50 4.61 25.78
N ALA A 240 7.96 5.12 26.94
CA ALA A 240 9.32 5.64 27.07
C ALA A 240 10.39 4.55 26.87
N ARG A 241 10.19 3.35 27.45
CA ARG A 241 11.08 2.20 27.25
C ARG A 241 11.08 1.72 25.80
N ALA A 242 9.92 1.68 25.16
CA ALA A 242 9.78 1.26 23.78
C ALA A 242 10.55 2.18 22.81
N LEU A 243 10.67 3.48 23.09
CA LEU A 243 11.50 4.40 22.31
C LEU A 243 13.00 4.06 22.40
N GLU A 244 13.48 3.61 23.55
CA GLU A 244 14.87 3.15 23.73
C GLU A 244 15.09 1.81 23.01
N ASP A 245 14.15 0.88 23.16
CA ASP A 245 14.19 -0.42 22.49
C ASP A 245 14.16 -0.26 20.97
N LEU A 246 13.35 0.65 20.44
CA LEU A 246 13.29 0.93 19.01
C LEU A 246 14.64 1.43 18.48
N ARG A 247 15.32 2.33 19.21
CA ARG A 247 16.68 2.79 18.82
C ARG A 247 17.70 1.65 18.81
N ALA A 248 17.56 0.67 19.70
CA ALA A 248 18.45 -0.48 19.82
C ALA A 248 18.12 -1.61 18.84
N LEU A 249 16.94 -1.61 18.24
CA LEU A 249 16.41 -2.64 17.33
C LEU A 249 16.28 -2.14 15.89
N ASP A 250 16.35 -0.83 15.65
CA ASP A 250 16.23 -0.31 14.27
C ASP A 250 17.47 -0.64 13.45
N PHE A 251 17.25 -1.04 12.23
CA PHE A 251 18.29 -1.40 11.29
C PHE A 251 18.06 -0.74 9.95
N GLY A 252 19.09 -0.11 9.40
CA GLY A 252 19.01 0.58 8.10
C GLY A 252 19.54 -0.25 6.94
N THR A 253 20.25 -1.35 7.22
CA THR A 253 20.91 -2.20 6.22
C THR A 253 20.75 -3.67 6.58
N GLY A 254 20.90 -4.56 5.59
CA GLY A 254 20.98 -6.01 5.82
C GLY A 254 22.15 -6.38 6.73
N SER A 255 23.28 -5.71 6.58
CA SER A 255 24.45 -5.92 7.45
C SER A 255 24.13 -5.62 8.91
N ALA A 256 23.44 -4.51 9.20
CA ALA A 256 23.02 -4.16 10.56
C ALA A 256 21.99 -5.17 11.12
N LEU A 257 21.06 -5.64 10.29
CA LEU A 257 20.13 -6.70 10.66
C LEU A 257 20.85 -7.99 11.06
N LEU A 258 21.87 -8.43 10.28
CA LEU A 258 22.67 -9.60 10.61
C LEU A 258 23.45 -9.44 11.92
N GLU A 259 23.97 -8.25 12.21
CA GLU A 259 24.62 -7.95 13.49
C GLU A 259 23.65 -8.10 14.67
N LEU A 260 22.43 -7.60 14.52
CA LEU A 260 21.37 -7.77 15.54
C LEU A 260 20.99 -9.25 15.73
N CYS A 261 20.84 -10.01 14.64
CA CYS A 261 20.56 -11.44 14.71
C CYS A 261 21.66 -12.19 15.45
N ARG A 262 22.93 -11.91 15.14
CA ARG A 262 24.09 -12.55 15.81
C ARG A 262 24.17 -12.16 17.28
N ALA A 263 24.07 -10.87 17.61
CA ALA A 263 24.16 -10.38 18.98
C ALA A 263 23.06 -10.94 19.88
N ARG A 264 21.86 -11.15 19.33
CA ARG A 264 20.69 -11.64 20.06
C ARG A 264 20.44 -13.14 19.92
N LYS A 265 21.22 -13.82 19.08
CA LYS A 265 21.04 -15.24 18.69
C LYS A 265 19.60 -15.51 18.26
N ALA A 266 19.07 -14.63 17.42
CA ALA A 266 17.69 -14.61 16.98
C ALA A 266 17.59 -14.72 15.45
N SER A 267 16.47 -15.21 14.94
CA SER A 267 16.14 -15.19 13.53
C SER A 267 15.79 -13.76 13.06
N ILE A 268 15.68 -13.57 11.74
CA ILE A 268 15.25 -12.29 11.16
C ILE A 268 13.86 -11.92 11.62
N SER A 269 12.91 -12.86 11.61
CA SER A 269 11.54 -12.62 12.06
C SER A 269 11.47 -12.23 13.54
N GLU A 270 12.26 -12.86 14.41
CA GLU A 270 12.28 -12.53 15.84
C GLU A 270 12.83 -11.12 16.11
N VAL A 271 13.86 -10.70 15.38
CA VAL A 271 14.38 -9.31 15.47
C VAL A 271 13.34 -8.34 14.97
N PHE A 272 12.70 -8.63 13.83
CA PHE A 272 11.67 -7.78 13.24
C PHE A 272 10.44 -7.64 14.16
N PHE A 273 9.95 -8.73 14.74
CA PHE A 273 8.80 -8.68 15.66
C PHE A 273 9.08 -7.83 16.90
N ARG A 274 10.28 -7.93 17.48
CA ARG A 274 10.65 -7.06 18.62
C ARG A 274 10.72 -5.60 18.21
N ARG A 275 11.21 -5.31 16.99
CA ARG A 275 11.20 -3.97 16.44
C ARG A 275 9.76 -3.45 16.26
N GLU A 276 8.87 -4.25 15.68
CA GLU A 276 7.47 -3.87 15.48
C GLU A 276 6.72 -3.66 16.80
N GLN A 277 6.95 -4.51 17.80
CA GLN A 277 6.45 -4.29 19.14
C GLN A 277 6.91 -2.93 19.69
N ALA A 278 8.21 -2.62 19.58
CA ALA A 278 8.73 -1.33 20.00
C ALA A 278 8.14 -0.16 19.20
N VAL A 279 7.87 -0.33 17.89
CA VAL A 279 7.16 0.67 17.07
C VAL A 279 5.75 0.90 17.59
N GLN A 280 4.97 -0.15 17.85
CA GLN A 280 3.59 -0.03 18.35
C GLN A 280 3.55 0.61 19.74
N GLU A 281 4.36 0.11 20.67
CA GLU A 281 4.41 0.63 22.04
C GLU A 281 4.93 2.08 22.08
N SER A 282 5.90 2.45 21.23
CA SER A 282 6.38 3.85 21.13
C SER A 282 5.31 4.82 20.62
N ARG A 283 4.33 4.30 19.88
CA ARG A 283 3.14 5.05 19.43
C ARG A 283 2.00 5.04 20.46
N GLY A 284 2.22 4.43 21.62
CA GLY A 284 1.25 4.36 22.72
C GLY A 284 0.25 3.21 22.62
N PHE A 285 0.54 2.18 21.80
CA PHE A 285 -0.36 1.04 21.59
C PHE A 285 0.31 -0.29 21.97
N ALA A 286 -0.49 -1.23 22.47
CA ALA A 286 -0.03 -2.60 22.68
C ALA A 286 0.33 -3.28 21.35
N ASP A 287 1.21 -4.28 21.42
CA ASP A 287 1.62 -5.04 20.23
C ASP A 287 0.45 -5.82 19.60
N GLY A 288 0.13 -5.50 18.36
CA GLY A 288 -0.89 -6.16 17.55
C GLY A 288 -0.31 -6.96 16.37
N THR A 289 1.01 -7.08 16.28
CA THR A 289 1.73 -7.64 15.12
C THR A 289 1.27 -9.03 14.72
N GLN A 290 1.17 -9.95 15.67
CA GLN A 290 0.73 -11.32 15.39
C GLN A 290 -0.73 -11.40 14.93
N ALA A 291 -1.62 -10.67 15.58
CA ALA A 291 -3.04 -10.63 15.22
C ALA A 291 -3.22 -10.08 13.79
N TYR A 292 -2.47 -9.03 13.45
CA TYR A 292 -2.45 -8.47 12.11
C TYR A 292 -1.97 -9.48 11.07
N LEU A 293 -0.84 -10.15 11.29
CA LEU A 293 -0.30 -11.13 10.34
C LEU A 293 -1.19 -12.38 10.18
N LEU A 294 -1.87 -12.81 11.23
CA LEU A 294 -2.88 -13.87 11.11
C LEU A 294 -4.07 -13.43 10.24
N ARG A 295 -4.51 -12.18 10.37
CA ARG A 295 -5.53 -11.60 9.48
C ARG A 295 -5.04 -11.53 8.04
N VAL A 296 -3.82 -11.04 7.82
CA VAL A 296 -3.16 -10.99 6.52
C VAL A 296 -3.11 -12.39 5.88
N LEU A 297 -2.65 -13.39 6.63
CA LEU A 297 -2.56 -14.77 6.13
C LEU A 297 -3.94 -15.33 5.71
N ARG A 298 -5.00 -15.04 6.46
CA ARG A 298 -6.38 -15.44 6.08
C ARG A 298 -6.78 -14.81 4.74
N VAL A 299 -6.57 -13.51 4.58
CA VAL A 299 -6.88 -12.82 3.32
C VAL A 299 -6.05 -13.38 2.15
N MET A 300 -4.77 -13.67 2.38
CA MET A 300 -3.91 -14.31 1.38
C MET A 300 -4.45 -15.70 0.97
N LYS A 301 -4.93 -16.49 1.94
CA LYS A 301 -5.56 -17.80 1.67
C LYS A 301 -6.85 -17.65 0.86
N ASP A 302 -7.74 -16.76 1.28
CA ASP A 302 -9.00 -16.51 0.58
C ASP A 302 -8.76 -16.07 -0.86
N ALA A 303 -7.80 -15.16 -1.08
CA ALA A 303 -7.43 -14.68 -2.40
C ALA A 303 -6.79 -15.76 -3.29
N ALA A 304 -6.01 -16.69 -2.71
CA ALA A 304 -5.35 -17.75 -3.46
C ALA A 304 -6.25 -18.96 -3.76
N PHE A 305 -7.22 -19.25 -2.91
CA PHE A 305 -8.05 -20.45 -3.07
C PHE A 305 -9.39 -20.16 -3.75
N GLY A 306 -9.99 -18.97 -3.52
CA GLY A 306 -11.28 -18.62 -4.11
C GLY A 306 -11.36 -18.82 -5.63
N PRO A 307 -10.44 -18.27 -6.45
CA PRO A 307 -10.48 -18.45 -7.90
C PRO A 307 -10.21 -19.89 -8.38
N LEU A 308 -9.63 -20.74 -7.55
CA LEU A 308 -9.43 -22.15 -7.91
C LEU A 308 -10.75 -22.93 -7.88
N ASP A 309 -11.66 -22.52 -7.01
CA ASP A 309 -13.00 -23.11 -6.89
C ASP A 309 -13.98 -22.40 -7.81
N GLU A 310 -14.05 -21.08 -7.76
CA GLU A 310 -14.96 -20.23 -8.55
C GLU A 310 -14.17 -19.16 -9.31
N PRO A 311 -13.70 -19.43 -10.54
CA PRO A 311 -12.98 -18.47 -11.36
C PRO A 311 -13.85 -17.24 -11.69
N ALA A 312 -13.29 -16.05 -11.51
CA ALA A 312 -13.94 -14.80 -11.85
C ALA A 312 -13.24 -14.15 -13.05
N ASN A 313 -14.00 -13.47 -13.91
CA ASN A 313 -13.43 -12.65 -14.97
C ASN A 313 -12.86 -11.35 -14.37
N SER A 314 -11.70 -10.95 -14.86
CA SER A 314 -11.10 -9.67 -14.52
C SER A 314 -11.88 -8.49 -15.09
N MET A 315 -11.63 -7.27 -14.57
CA MET A 315 -12.29 -6.04 -15.04
C MET A 315 -12.05 -5.77 -16.52
N GLY A 316 -10.83 -5.99 -16.99
CA GLY A 316 -10.47 -5.83 -18.40
C GLY A 316 -10.89 -7.01 -19.27
N GLY A 317 -11.17 -8.17 -18.66
CA GLY A 317 -11.57 -9.39 -19.37
C GLY A 317 -10.41 -10.17 -19.96
N LEU A 318 -9.14 -9.85 -19.62
CA LEU A 318 -7.97 -10.58 -20.09
C LEU A 318 -7.67 -11.83 -19.26
N LEU A 319 -8.23 -11.94 -18.06
CA LEU A 319 -8.06 -13.07 -17.15
C LEU A 319 -9.40 -13.73 -16.82
N GLY A 320 -9.37 -15.05 -16.69
CA GLY A 320 -10.53 -15.85 -16.28
C GLY A 320 -10.23 -17.36 -16.23
N GLY A 321 -9.87 -17.87 -15.03
CA GLY A 321 -9.67 -19.29 -14.77
C GLY A 321 -8.32 -19.87 -15.20
N GLU A 322 -7.31 -19.04 -15.48
CA GLU A 322 -5.92 -19.47 -15.74
C GLU A 322 -5.34 -20.20 -14.54
N ALA A 323 -5.55 -19.68 -13.34
CA ALA A 323 -5.08 -20.27 -12.10
C ALA A 323 -5.67 -21.66 -11.86
N GLN A 324 -6.98 -21.83 -12.12
CA GLN A 324 -7.63 -23.13 -12.02
C GLN A 324 -7.03 -24.13 -13.04
N ARG A 325 -6.78 -23.70 -14.28
CA ARG A 325 -6.13 -24.53 -15.31
C ARG A 325 -4.74 -24.96 -14.87
N MET A 326 -3.96 -24.03 -14.31
CA MET A 326 -2.61 -24.30 -13.79
C MET A 326 -2.66 -25.27 -12.60
N ALA A 327 -3.58 -25.08 -11.67
CA ALA A 327 -3.76 -25.94 -10.51
C ALA A 327 -4.15 -27.40 -10.90
N LYS A 328 -4.98 -27.58 -11.92
CA LYS A 328 -5.33 -28.91 -12.46
C LYS A 328 -4.12 -29.65 -13.04
N LEU A 329 -3.14 -28.90 -13.60
CA LEU A 329 -1.95 -29.50 -14.20
C LEU A 329 -0.90 -29.94 -13.17
N ARG A 330 -0.89 -29.40 -11.95
CA ARG A 330 0.18 -29.61 -10.95
C ARG A 330 0.47 -31.07 -10.60
N ARG A 331 -0.56 -31.93 -10.62
CA ARG A 331 -0.44 -33.37 -10.35
C ARG A 331 -0.45 -34.24 -11.63
N HIS A 332 -0.40 -33.61 -12.79
CA HIS A 332 -0.42 -34.30 -14.06
C HIS A 332 0.99 -34.68 -14.52
N ALA A 333 1.12 -35.75 -15.31
CA ALA A 333 2.41 -36.20 -15.86
C ALA A 333 3.13 -35.13 -16.75
N ARG A 334 2.42 -34.13 -17.25
CA ARG A 334 2.99 -32.99 -18.01
C ARG A 334 3.50 -31.86 -17.12
N ASN A 335 3.46 -32.00 -15.78
CA ASN A 335 4.03 -30.99 -14.88
C ASN A 335 5.56 -31.05 -14.96
N VAL A 336 6.15 -30.03 -15.58
CA VAL A 336 7.62 -29.93 -15.79
C VAL A 336 8.35 -29.27 -14.63
N CYS A 337 7.62 -28.57 -13.72
CA CYS A 337 8.22 -27.78 -12.64
C CYS A 337 8.22 -28.50 -11.27
N GLY A 338 7.62 -29.68 -11.19
CA GLY A 338 7.34 -30.33 -9.91
C GLY A 338 6.22 -29.63 -9.10
N GLU A 339 5.73 -30.31 -8.07
CA GLU A 339 4.54 -29.82 -7.33
C GLU A 339 4.76 -28.51 -6.58
N PRO A 340 5.90 -28.24 -5.89
CA PRO A 340 6.10 -26.97 -5.18
C PRO A 340 6.02 -25.74 -6.09
N ILE A 341 6.75 -25.75 -7.22
CA ILE A 341 6.79 -24.60 -8.14
C ILE A 341 5.44 -24.44 -8.85
N SER A 342 4.83 -25.51 -9.32
CA SER A 342 3.53 -25.41 -10.00
C SER A 342 2.39 -25.01 -9.07
N SER A 343 2.42 -25.40 -7.79
CA SER A 343 1.47 -24.92 -6.78
C SER A 343 1.68 -23.44 -6.49
N ALA A 344 2.94 -23.00 -6.30
CA ALA A 344 3.27 -21.61 -6.08
C ALA A 344 2.81 -20.72 -7.25
N ALA A 345 3.05 -21.15 -8.49
CA ALA A 345 2.60 -20.46 -9.68
C ALA A 345 1.06 -20.39 -9.76
N ALA A 346 0.36 -21.47 -9.49
CA ALA A 346 -1.11 -21.52 -9.50
C ALA A 346 -1.73 -20.58 -8.46
N TYR A 347 -1.22 -20.59 -7.21
CA TYR A 347 -1.70 -19.72 -6.14
C TYR A 347 -1.37 -18.25 -6.40
N ALA A 348 -0.16 -17.95 -6.90
CA ALA A 348 0.20 -16.59 -7.30
C ALA A 348 -0.71 -16.04 -8.41
N MET A 349 -1.05 -16.85 -9.42
CA MET A 349 -1.99 -16.49 -10.47
C MET A 349 -3.40 -16.28 -9.93
N ALA A 350 -3.86 -17.11 -8.98
CA ALA A 350 -5.18 -16.99 -8.37
C ALA A 350 -5.33 -15.67 -7.59
N VAL A 351 -4.31 -15.28 -6.83
CA VAL A 351 -4.33 -13.98 -6.14
C VAL A 351 -4.48 -12.82 -7.13
N LEU A 352 -3.84 -12.90 -8.30
CA LEU A 352 -3.98 -11.86 -9.34
C LEU A 352 -5.35 -11.91 -10.04
N GLU A 353 -6.00 -13.07 -10.17
CA GLU A 353 -7.40 -13.15 -10.60
C GLU A 353 -8.34 -12.49 -9.58
N THR A 354 -8.14 -12.73 -8.28
CA THR A 354 -8.86 -12.04 -7.21
C THR A 354 -8.64 -10.54 -7.29
N ASN A 355 -7.39 -10.11 -7.44
CA ASN A 355 -7.01 -8.71 -7.55
C ASN A 355 -7.69 -8.03 -8.74
N ALA A 356 -7.53 -8.59 -9.94
CA ALA A 356 -8.06 -8.05 -11.19
C ALA A 356 -9.61 -8.08 -11.27
N SER A 357 -10.28 -8.89 -10.46
CA SER A 357 -11.75 -8.92 -10.35
C SER A 357 -12.30 -8.04 -9.22
N MET A 358 -11.51 -7.11 -8.67
CA MET A 358 -11.88 -6.27 -7.53
C MET A 358 -12.23 -7.09 -6.28
N GLY A 359 -11.51 -8.16 -6.05
CA GLY A 359 -11.55 -8.92 -4.80
C GLY A 359 -10.58 -8.36 -3.77
N ARG A 360 -10.62 -8.93 -2.56
CA ARG A 360 -9.77 -8.51 -1.44
C ARG A 360 -8.43 -9.22 -1.49
N ILE A 361 -7.34 -8.46 -1.44
CA ILE A 361 -5.95 -8.95 -1.43
C ILE A 361 -5.15 -8.25 -0.34
N VAL A 362 -3.91 -8.69 -0.15
CA VAL A 362 -2.90 -7.98 0.64
C VAL A 362 -1.82 -7.47 -0.31
N ALA A 363 -1.57 -6.18 -0.32
CA ALA A 363 -0.39 -5.66 -1.01
C ALA A 363 0.88 -6.15 -0.29
N ALA A 364 1.83 -6.74 -1.05
CA ALA A 364 3.05 -7.29 -0.45
C ALA A 364 4.20 -7.39 -1.50
N PRO A 365 5.07 -6.36 -1.65
CA PRO A 365 4.91 -5.01 -1.09
C PRO A 365 3.90 -4.14 -1.84
N THR A 366 3.43 -4.53 -3.02
CA THR A 366 2.42 -3.81 -3.82
C THR A 366 1.26 -4.71 -4.22
N ALA A 367 0.14 -4.11 -4.65
CA ALA A 367 -1.00 -4.87 -5.18
C ALA A 367 -0.62 -5.63 -6.47
N GLY A 368 0.26 -5.06 -7.30
CA GLY A 368 0.74 -5.68 -8.54
C GLY A 368 1.59 -6.94 -8.31
N SER A 369 2.20 -7.09 -7.15
CA SER A 369 3.01 -8.25 -6.77
C SER A 369 2.38 -9.13 -5.67
N ALA A 370 1.12 -8.87 -5.33
CA ALA A 370 0.40 -9.48 -4.19
C ALA A 370 0.33 -11.02 -4.21
N GLY A 371 0.55 -11.64 -5.37
CA GLY A 371 0.50 -13.10 -5.52
C GLY A 371 1.78 -13.84 -5.15
N VAL A 372 2.94 -13.19 -5.16
CA VAL A 372 4.24 -13.86 -5.03
C VAL A 372 4.40 -14.52 -3.65
N ILE A 373 4.28 -13.74 -2.57
CA ILE A 373 4.47 -14.24 -1.19
C ILE A 373 3.46 -15.32 -0.83
N PRO A 374 2.13 -15.11 -0.99
CA PRO A 374 1.16 -16.16 -0.69
C PRO A 374 1.33 -17.38 -1.61
N GLY A 375 1.67 -17.18 -2.88
CA GLY A 375 1.98 -18.27 -3.80
C GLY A 375 3.04 -19.22 -3.26
N VAL A 376 4.16 -18.66 -2.79
CA VAL A 376 5.28 -19.43 -2.21
C VAL A 376 4.88 -20.07 -0.88
N LEU A 377 4.42 -19.27 0.09
CA LEU A 377 4.16 -19.77 1.45
C LEU A 377 3.06 -20.83 1.49
N LEU A 378 1.95 -20.63 0.77
CA LEU A 378 0.86 -21.59 0.70
C LEU A 378 1.24 -22.86 -0.07
N SER A 379 2.13 -22.75 -1.07
CA SER A 379 2.70 -23.92 -1.73
C SER A 379 3.52 -24.79 -0.77
N LEU A 380 4.38 -24.15 0.04
CA LEU A 380 5.17 -24.84 1.06
C LEU A 380 4.28 -25.44 2.16
N GLN A 381 3.24 -24.71 2.60
CA GLN A 381 2.24 -25.28 3.51
C GLN A 381 1.59 -26.55 2.94
N ALA A 382 1.16 -26.50 1.68
CA ALA A 382 0.48 -27.63 1.03
C ALA A 382 1.40 -28.84 0.76
N THR A 383 2.69 -28.60 0.53
CA THR A 383 3.65 -29.66 0.13
C THR A 383 4.50 -30.18 1.27
N LYS A 384 4.73 -29.39 2.31
CA LYS A 384 5.59 -29.73 3.46
C LYS A 384 4.87 -29.74 4.81
N GLY A 385 3.64 -29.22 4.88
CA GLY A 385 2.79 -29.30 6.07
C GLY A 385 3.08 -28.25 7.14
N PHE A 386 3.69 -27.11 6.79
CA PHE A 386 3.89 -26.01 7.73
C PHE A 386 2.58 -25.48 8.30
N THR A 387 2.62 -25.08 9.56
CA THR A 387 1.48 -24.50 10.30
C THR A 387 1.29 -23.01 9.97
N ASP A 388 0.13 -22.47 10.32
CA ASP A 388 -0.14 -21.03 10.16
C ASP A 388 0.79 -20.17 11.01
N ASP A 389 1.16 -20.61 12.21
CA ASP A 389 2.10 -19.90 13.07
C ASP A 389 3.52 -19.85 12.47
N GLU A 390 3.94 -20.90 11.78
CA GLU A 390 5.21 -20.91 11.03
C GLU A 390 5.14 -19.96 9.83
N LEU A 391 4.03 -19.92 9.11
CA LEU A 391 3.84 -18.96 8.02
C LEU A 391 3.80 -17.52 8.52
N VAL A 392 3.24 -17.26 9.70
CA VAL A 392 3.27 -15.92 10.32
C VAL A 392 4.71 -15.48 10.64
N ARG A 393 5.55 -16.39 11.16
CA ARG A 393 6.98 -16.10 11.34
C ARG A 393 7.67 -15.82 10.00
N ALA A 394 7.41 -16.63 8.98
CA ALA A 394 7.95 -16.41 7.64
C ALA A 394 7.52 -15.05 7.05
N LEU A 395 6.28 -14.61 7.28
CA LEU A 395 5.83 -13.26 6.92
C LEU A 395 6.61 -12.17 7.67
N GLY A 396 7.01 -12.41 8.92
CA GLY A 396 7.89 -11.49 9.65
C GLY A 396 9.27 -11.34 9.00
N CYS A 397 9.87 -12.45 8.54
CA CYS A 397 11.11 -12.42 7.77
C CYS A 397 10.94 -11.69 6.43
N ALA A 398 9.85 -11.98 5.70
CA ALA A 398 9.50 -11.27 4.47
C ALA A 398 9.39 -9.76 4.72
N ALA A 399 8.72 -9.36 5.80
CA ALA A 399 8.54 -7.95 6.15
C ALA A 399 9.86 -7.24 6.45
N ALA A 400 10.80 -7.90 7.15
CA ALA A 400 12.12 -7.33 7.41
C ALA A 400 12.90 -7.05 6.11
N VAL A 401 12.85 -7.97 5.14
CA VAL A 401 13.47 -7.77 3.83
C VAL A 401 12.77 -6.66 3.04
N GLY A 402 11.43 -6.66 3.03
CA GLY A 402 10.64 -5.61 2.40
C GLY A 402 10.91 -4.23 3.00
N TYR A 403 11.06 -4.14 4.34
CA TYR A 403 11.45 -2.91 5.04
C TYR A 403 12.78 -2.36 4.53
N LEU A 404 13.79 -3.21 4.40
CA LEU A 404 15.10 -2.79 3.90
C LEU A 404 15.05 -2.32 2.44
N ILE A 405 14.27 -2.97 1.59
CA ILE A 405 14.10 -2.57 0.18
C ILE A 405 13.34 -1.26 0.09
N THR A 406 12.22 -1.12 0.80
CA THR A 406 11.41 0.10 0.79
C THR A 406 12.18 1.32 1.31
N ARG A 407 12.97 1.12 2.37
CA ARG A 407 13.78 2.18 2.99
C ARG A 407 14.92 2.67 2.09
N ASN A 408 15.60 1.77 1.38
CA ASN A 408 16.86 2.04 0.68
C ASN A 408 16.73 2.14 -0.85
N ALA A 409 15.55 1.82 -1.38
CA ALA A 409 15.26 1.84 -2.81
C ALA A 409 13.81 2.29 -3.06
N THR A 410 13.12 1.59 -3.92
CA THR A 410 11.68 1.77 -4.19
C THR A 410 11.02 0.42 -4.40
N VAL A 411 9.73 0.34 -4.09
CA VAL A 411 8.86 -0.79 -4.44
C VAL A 411 7.80 -0.41 -5.47
N ALA A 412 7.82 0.84 -5.98
CA ALA A 412 6.85 1.34 -6.93
C ALA A 412 7.24 1.03 -8.39
N GLY A 413 6.33 0.41 -9.14
CA GLY A 413 6.51 0.09 -10.57
C GLY A 413 6.73 1.33 -11.43
N ALA A 414 6.04 2.43 -11.12
CA ALA A 414 6.19 3.72 -11.80
C ALA A 414 7.58 4.38 -11.62
N GLU A 415 8.30 4.02 -10.55
CA GLU A 415 9.65 4.52 -10.29
C GLU A 415 10.73 3.55 -10.78
N GLY A 416 10.57 2.26 -10.48
CA GLY A 416 11.62 1.26 -10.64
C GLY A 416 11.32 0.15 -11.63
N GLY A 417 10.17 0.15 -12.30
CA GLY A 417 9.72 -0.97 -13.12
C GLY A 417 9.24 -2.16 -12.29
N CYS A 418 8.86 -3.24 -12.93
CA CYS A 418 8.36 -4.46 -12.28
C CYS A 418 9.42 -5.17 -11.42
N GLN A 419 10.71 -4.89 -11.61
CA GLN A 419 11.78 -5.35 -10.72
C GLN A 419 11.57 -4.83 -9.28
N ALA A 420 11.06 -3.60 -9.13
CA ALA A 420 10.77 -3.01 -7.84
C ALA A 420 9.56 -3.69 -7.16
N GLU A 421 8.59 -4.18 -7.89
CA GLU A 421 7.41 -4.86 -7.38
C GLU A 421 7.63 -6.38 -7.25
N ILE A 422 7.71 -7.08 -8.39
CA ILE A 422 7.86 -8.55 -8.45
C ILE A 422 9.23 -8.99 -7.91
N GLY A 423 10.30 -8.23 -8.21
CA GLY A 423 11.64 -8.53 -7.69
C GLY A 423 11.71 -8.41 -6.18
N SER A 424 11.13 -7.35 -5.61
CA SER A 424 11.06 -7.18 -4.16
C SER A 424 10.22 -8.26 -3.49
N ALA A 425 9.03 -8.57 -4.04
CA ALA A 425 8.18 -9.65 -3.52
C ALA A 425 8.88 -11.02 -3.60
N ALA A 426 9.62 -11.29 -4.69
CA ALA A 426 10.39 -12.52 -4.84
C ALA A 426 11.54 -12.59 -3.81
N ALA A 427 12.23 -11.48 -3.55
CA ALA A 427 13.28 -11.41 -2.50
C ALA A 427 12.70 -11.66 -1.10
N MET A 428 11.58 -11.02 -0.78
CA MET A 428 10.84 -11.22 0.47
C MET A 428 10.44 -12.68 0.65
N ALA A 429 9.86 -13.29 -0.38
CA ALA A 429 9.43 -14.69 -0.35
C ALA A 429 10.61 -15.68 -0.30
N ALA A 430 11.73 -15.36 -0.96
CA ALA A 430 12.94 -16.20 -0.92
C ALA A 430 13.55 -16.25 0.47
N ALA A 431 13.72 -15.10 1.13
CA ALA A 431 14.22 -15.03 2.51
C ALA A 431 13.27 -15.76 3.49
N ALA A 432 11.96 -15.52 3.38
CA ALA A 432 10.94 -16.20 4.17
C ALA A 432 10.99 -17.73 4.01
N THR A 433 11.21 -18.20 2.79
CA THR A 433 11.38 -19.64 2.50
C THR A 433 12.60 -20.21 3.21
N VAL A 434 13.74 -19.51 3.16
CA VAL A 434 14.98 -19.96 3.82
C VAL A 434 14.81 -20.04 5.33
N GLU A 435 14.21 -19.02 5.96
CA GLU A 435 13.95 -19.05 7.40
C GLU A 435 12.97 -20.16 7.79
N LEU A 436 11.91 -20.38 6.99
CA LEU A 436 10.93 -21.44 7.19
C LEU A 436 11.55 -22.84 7.13
N GLU A 437 12.57 -23.02 6.28
CA GLU A 437 13.33 -24.28 6.14
C GLU A 437 14.49 -24.39 7.16
N GLY A 438 14.60 -23.47 8.12
CA GLY A 438 15.62 -23.48 9.17
C GLY A 438 17.00 -22.99 8.74
N GLY A 439 17.08 -22.23 7.65
CA GLY A 439 18.33 -21.60 7.21
C GLY A 439 18.77 -20.44 8.12
N THR A 440 20.02 -19.98 7.94
CA THR A 440 20.59 -18.89 8.75
C THR A 440 20.14 -17.52 8.25
N PRO A 441 20.23 -16.45 9.08
CA PRO A 441 19.97 -15.08 8.65
C PRO A 441 20.79 -14.64 7.42
N GLU A 442 22.05 -15.08 7.34
CA GLU A 442 22.91 -14.83 6.19
C GLU A 442 22.34 -15.46 4.92
N GLN A 443 21.91 -16.73 5.01
CA GLN A 443 21.29 -17.44 3.90
C GLN A 443 19.98 -16.78 3.47
N CYS A 444 19.19 -16.22 4.41
CA CYS A 444 17.97 -15.47 4.07
C CYS A 444 18.29 -14.25 3.20
N LEU A 445 19.30 -13.45 3.57
CA LEU A 445 19.70 -12.28 2.77
C LEU A 445 20.39 -12.67 1.46
N ASP A 446 21.14 -13.77 1.41
CA ASP A 446 21.69 -14.30 0.16
C ASP A 446 20.57 -14.71 -0.80
N ALA A 447 19.53 -15.40 -0.32
CA ALA A 447 18.39 -15.77 -1.14
C ALA A 447 17.63 -14.54 -1.66
N ALA A 448 17.43 -13.52 -0.82
CA ALA A 448 16.82 -12.26 -1.22
C ALA A 448 17.64 -11.54 -2.29
N GLY A 449 18.96 -11.43 -2.11
CA GLY A 449 19.87 -10.84 -3.09
C GLY A 449 19.88 -11.60 -4.41
N ASN A 450 19.85 -12.93 -4.36
CA ASN A 450 19.77 -13.78 -5.56
C ASN A 450 18.49 -13.54 -6.33
N ALA A 451 17.32 -13.47 -5.65
CA ALA A 451 16.05 -13.20 -6.29
C ALA A 451 16.03 -11.82 -6.98
N LEU A 452 16.52 -10.77 -6.32
CA LEU A 452 16.64 -9.42 -6.91
C LEU A 452 17.53 -9.41 -8.15
N THR A 453 18.70 -10.08 -8.07
CA THR A 453 19.66 -10.15 -9.20
C THR A 453 19.00 -10.76 -10.44
N ASN A 454 18.19 -11.80 -10.27
CA ASN A 454 17.53 -12.50 -11.38
C ASN A 454 16.28 -11.78 -11.92
N MET A 455 15.77 -10.79 -11.19
CA MET A 455 14.63 -9.94 -11.61
C MET A 455 15.06 -8.53 -12.06
N MET A 456 16.36 -8.21 -11.96
CA MET A 456 16.89 -6.89 -12.30
C MET A 456 16.67 -6.59 -13.79
N GLY A 457 16.20 -5.36 -14.09
CA GLY A 457 15.85 -4.93 -15.44
C GLY A 457 14.43 -5.30 -15.89
N LEU A 458 13.61 -5.95 -15.05
CA LEU A 458 12.23 -6.27 -15.40
C LEU A 458 11.39 -4.98 -15.47
N VAL A 459 10.93 -4.67 -16.68
CA VAL A 459 10.14 -3.47 -16.98
C VAL A 459 8.69 -3.62 -16.51
N CYS A 460 7.97 -2.49 -16.32
CA CYS A 460 6.54 -2.47 -16.05
C CYS A 460 5.77 -1.93 -17.27
N ASP A 461 5.15 -2.84 -18.03
CA ASP A 461 4.53 -2.60 -19.34
C ASP A 461 3.15 -3.28 -19.47
N PRO A 462 2.20 -3.00 -18.54
CA PRO A 462 0.90 -3.67 -18.51
C PRO A 462 0.06 -3.29 -19.74
N VAL A 463 -0.52 -4.29 -20.41
CA VAL A 463 -1.41 -4.11 -21.55
C VAL A 463 -2.63 -3.28 -21.13
N ALA A 464 -2.92 -2.22 -21.87
CA ALA A 464 -3.99 -1.27 -21.58
C ALA A 464 -3.91 -0.62 -20.17
N GLY A 465 -2.74 -0.63 -19.52
CA GLY A 465 -2.59 -0.20 -18.14
C GLY A 465 -3.29 -1.11 -17.09
N LEU A 466 -3.72 -2.32 -17.51
CA LEU A 466 -4.42 -3.25 -16.64
C LEU A 466 -3.44 -4.16 -15.88
N VAL A 467 -3.61 -4.32 -14.57
CA VAL A 467 -2.81 -5.25 -13.75
C VAL A 467 -3.26 -6.71 -14.00
N GLU A 468 -3.27 -7.09 -15.27
CA GLU A 468 -3.72 -8.39 -15.76
C GLU A 468 -2.62 -9.08 -16.57
N VAL A 469 -2.28 -8.54 -17.73
CA VAL A 469 -1.24 -9.07 -18.63
C VAL A 469 -0.14 -8.03 -18.78
N PRO A 470 1.13 -8.39 -18.47
CA PRO A 470 1.67 -9.69 -18.08
C PRO A 470 1.67 -9.99 -16.58
N CYS A 471 1.09 -9.15 -15.75
CA CYS A 471 1.22 -9.14 -14.29
C CYS A 471 0.92 -10.50 -13.64
N GLN A 472 -0.16 -11.20 -14.05
CA GLN A 472 -0.50 -12.51 -13.51
C GLN A 472 0.65 -13.52 -13.71
N LYS A 473 1.21 -13.60 -14.91
CA LYS A 473 2.28 -14.54 -15.23
C LYS A 473 3.61 -14.13 -14.59
N ARG A 474 3.85 -12.84 -14.40
CA ARG A 474 5.02 -12.33 -13.67
C ARG A 474 4.98 -12.69 -12.18
N ASN A 475 3.81 -12.68 -11.54
CA ASN A 475 3.66 -13.18 -10.17
C ASN A 475 4.02 -14.67 -10.07
N ALA A 476 3.54 -15.49 -11.01
CA ALA A 476 3.91 -16.90 -11.08
C ALA A 476 5.42 -17.11 -11.25
N SER A 477 6.06 -16.32 -12.14
CA SER A 477 7.51 -16.35 -12.37
C SER A 477 8.29 -15.86 -11.15
N GLY A 478 7.81 -14.81 -10.47
CA GLY A 478 8.41 -14.30 -9.23
C GLY A 478 8.38 -15.35 -8.10
N ALA A 479 7.26 -16.07 -7.95
CA ALA A 479 7.14 -17.15 -6.99
C ALA A 479 8.11 -18.32 -7.29
N ALA A 480 8.27 -18.68 -8.56
CA ALA A 480 9.23 -19.70 -8.97
C ALA A 480 10.68 -19.24 -8.72
N THR A 481 11.01 -17.98 -9.04
CA THR A 481 12.34 -17.39 -8.77
C THR A 481 12.64 -17.37 -7.28
N ALA A 482 11.68 -17.06 -6.42
CA ALA A 482 11.84 -17.09 -4.97
C ALA A 482 12.23 -18.48 -4.47
N LEU A 483 11.52 -19.54 -4.90
CA LEU A 483 11.81 -20.92 -4.52
C LEU A 483 13.20 -21.39 -5.01
N VAL A 484 13.57 -21.05 -6.24
CA VAL A 484 14.90 -21.38 -6.80
C VAL A 484 16.01 -20.64 -6.04
N SER A 485 15.81 -19.35 -5.74
CA SER A 485 16.79 -18.54 -5.00
C SER A 485 16.98 -19.04 -3.57
N ALA A 486 15.91 -19.43 -2.90
CA ALA A 486 15.97 -20.07 -1.59
C ALA A 486 16.72 -21.40 -1.64
N GLN A 487 16.45 -22.24 -2.64
CA GLN A 487 17.13 -23.53 -2.80
C GLN A 487 18.64 -23.38 -3.03
N ILE A 488 19.06 -22.38 -3.83
CA ILE A 488 20.46 -22.06 -4.09
C ILE A 488 21.17 -21.68 -2.77
N SER A 489 20.56 -20.80 -1.98
CA SER A 489 21.12 -20.34 -0.71
C SER A 489 21.19 -21.46 0.34
N LEU A 490 20.14 -22.28 0.47
CA LEU A 490 20.12 -23.46 1.35
C LEU A 490 21.19 -24.51 0.97
N ALA A 491 21.60 -24.54 -0.30
CA ALA A 491 22.73 -25.35 -0.75
C ALA A 491 24.10 -24.73 -0.43
N ASN A 492 24.17 -23.64 0.36
CA ASN A 492 25.37 -22.87 0.69
C ASN A 492 26.08 -22.25 -0.53
N VAL A 493 25.33 -21.91 -1.57
CA VAL A 493 25.84 -21.13 -2.70
C VAL A 493 25.55 -19.65 -2.41
N GLY A 494 26.58 -18.96 -1.87
CA GLY A 494 26.48 -17.53 -1.53
C GLY A 494 26.68 -16.59 -2.72
N ASN A 495 26.36 -15.33 -2.53
CA ASN A 495 26.49 -14.28 -3.52
C ASN A 495 27.82 -13.52 -3.38
N LEU A 496 28.46 -13.17 -4.50
CA LEU A 496 29.61 -12.26 -4.50
C LEU A 496 29.20 -10.83 -4.10
N VAL A 497 28.04 -10.38 -4.58
CA VAL A 497 27.45 -9.07 -4.27
C VAL A 497 26.42 -9.25 -3.16
N GLY A 498 26.66 -8.62 -2.01
CA GLY A 498 25.77 -8.73 -0.86
C GLY A 498 24.42 -8.02 -1.09
N PHE A 499 23.46 -8.34 -0.22
CA PHE A 499 22.07 -7.86 -0.32
C PHE A 499 21.96 -6.33 -0.43
N ASP A 500 22.66 -5.59 0.44
CA ASP A 500 22.59 -4.12 0.46
C ASP A 500 23.01 -3.49 -0.87
N GLN A 501 24.10 -3.98 -1.46
CA GLN A 501 24.58 -3.50 -2.76
C GLN A 501 23.67 -3.95 -3.91
N THR A 502 23.02 -5.09 -3.80
CA THR A 502 22.06 -5.57 -4.79
C THR A 502 20.80 -4.68 -4.79
N VAL A 503 20.32 -4.26 -3.62
CA VAL A 503 19.21 -3.30 -3.49
C VAL A 503 19.57 -1.95 -4.14
N GLU A 504 20.78 -1.44 -3.86
CA GLU A 504 21.27 -0.21 -4.47
C GLU A 504 21.36 -0.33 -6.01
N ALA A 505 21.87 -1.46 -6.51
CA ALA A 505 21.98 -1.74 -7.93
C ALA A 505 20.58 -1.79 -8.60
N MET A 506 19.61 -2.47 -7.98
CA MET A 506 18.22 -2.51 -8.45
C MET A 506 17.64 -1.09 -8.55
N TYR A 507 17.83 -0.25 -7.54
CA TYR A 507 17.35 1.14 -7.56
C TYR A 507 17.95 1.95 -8.72
N LYS A 508 19.27 1.85 -8.92
CA LYS A 508 19.97 2.55 -10.03
C LYS A 508 19.49 2.06 -11.41
N VAL A 509 19.31 0.75 -11.57
CA VAL A 509 18.77 0.16 -12.82
C VAL A 509 17.34 0.65 -13.06
N GLY A 510 16.47 0.63 -12.04
CA GLY A 510 15.11 1.14 -12.15
C GLY A 510 15.04 2.59 -12.60
N ARG A 511 15.87 3.45 -12.00
CA ARG A 511 15.99 4.86 -12.39
C ARG A 511 16.50 5.09 -13.81
N SER A 512 17.23 4.12 -14.37
CA SER A 512 17.74 4.18 -15.74
C SER A 512 16.75 3.68 -16.81
N LEU A 513 15.65 3.04 -16.40
CA LEU A 513 14.60 2.64 -17.32
C LEU A 513 13.91 3.87 -17.92
N PRO A 514 13.64 3.90 -19.24
CA PRO A 514 12.84 4.95 -19.85
C PRO A 514 11.43 5.00 -19.26
N PHE A 515 10.81 6.18 -19.32
CA PHE A 515 9.45 6.41 -18.78
C PHE A 515 8.42 5.43 -19.37
N GLU A 516 8.52 5.12 -20.64
CA GLU A 516 7.60 4.22 -21.36
C GLU A 516 7.60 2.79 -20.81
N LEU A 517 8.64 2.40 -20.05
CA LEU A 517 8.81 1.07 -19.48
C LEU A 517 8.56 1.04 -17.95
N ARG A 518 7.97 2.11 -17.40
CA ARG A 518 7.67 2.28 -15.97
C ARG A 518 6.19 2.55 -15.74
N GLU A 519 5.35 1.50 -15.91
CA GLU A 519 3.90 1.53 -15.61
C GLU A 519 3.07 2.55 -16.44
N SER A 520 3.63 3.06 -17.54
CA SER A 520 2.96 4.07 -18.38
C SER A 520 2.01 3.48 -19.42
N ALA A 521 2.09 2.19 -19.69
CA ALA A 521 1.43 1.49 -20.81
C ALA A 521 1.79 2.04 -22.22
N LEU A 522 2.89 2.79 -22.33
CA LEU A 522 3.33 3.41 -23.59
C LEU A 522 4.45 2.63 -24.30
N GLY A 523 5.02 1.62 -23.66
CA GLY A 523 6.14 0.85 -24.18
C GLY A 523 6.05 -0.65 -23.87
N GLY A 524 7.06 -1.39 -24.30
CA GLY A 524 7.15 -2.83 -24.05
C GLY A 524 5.99 -3.62 -24.67
N LEU A 525 5.44 -4.57 -23.93
CA LEU A 525 4.30 -5.39 -24.37
C LEU A 525 3.05 -4.54 -24.69
N ALA A 526 2.81 -3.48 -23.92
CA ALA A 526 1.64 -2.62 -24.09
C ALA A 526 1.62 -1.90 -25.46
N ALA A 527 2.79 -1.63 -26.06
CA ALA A 527 2.93 -0.97 -27.36
C ALA A 527 3.01 -1.93 -28.54
N THR A 528 2.81 -3.24 -28.35
CA THR A 528 2.81 -4.21 -29.44
C THR A 528 1.52 -4.13 -30.27
N PRO A 529 1.56 -4.47 -31.58
CA PRO A 529 0.36 -4.43 -32.43
C PRO A 529 -0.82 -5.21 -31.88
N ASP A 530 -0.58 -6.40 -31.29
CA ASP A 530 -1.64 -7.22 -30.72
C ASP A 530 -2.29 -6.56 -29.49
N ALA A 531 -1.48 -5.93 -28.62
CA ALA A 531 -1.97 -5.20 -27.47
C ALA A 531 -2.79 -3.96 -27.89
N CYS A 532 -2.30 -3.20 -28.87
CA CYS A 532 -3.01 -2.04 -29.41
C CYS A 532 -4.35 -2.43 -30.04
N ALA A 533 -4.37 -3.47 -30.88
CA ALA A 533 -5.59 -3.98 -31.51
C ALA A 533 -6.62 -4.45 -30.46
N TRP A 534 -6.15 -5.09 -29.39
CA TRP A 534 -7.03 -5.49 -28.28
C TRP A 534 -7.62 -4.25 -27.58
N CYS A 535 -6.81 -3.23 -27.28
CA CYS A 535 -7.27 -1.98 -26.67
C CYS A 535 -8.33 -1.28 -27.53
N GLU A 536 -8.09 -1.13 -28.84
CA GLU A 536 -9.02 -0.50 -29.76
C GLU A 536 -10.38 -1.21 -29.79
N SER A 537 -10.37 -2.54 -29.77
CA SER A 537 -11.60 -3.34 -29.86
C SER A 537 -12.39 -3.43 -28.53
N HIS A 538 -11.76 -3.25 -27.37
CA HIS A 538 -12.37 -3.50 -26.05
C HIS A 538 -12.49 -2.26 -25.17
N MET A 539 -11.62 -1.27 -25.33
CA MET A 539 -11.56 -0.09 -24.46
C MET A 539 -11.99 1.22 -25.16
N CYS A 540 -11.64 1.42 -26.42
CA CYS A 540 -11.91 2.66 -27.16
C CYS A 540 -13.32 2.75 -27.77
N GLY A 541 -14.14 1.72 -27.63
CA GLY A 541 -15.49 1.62 -28.19
C GLY A 541 -16.62 1.71 -27.15
N LYS A 542 -16.34 2.07 -25.91
CA LYS A 542 -17.36 2.14 -24.84
C LYS A 542 -17.48 3.53 -24.26
#